data_11f7afce59b726316f0bf837f5567115
#
_entry.id   11f7afce59b726316f0bf837f5567115
#
_cell.length_a   1.000
_cell.length_b   1.000
_cell.length_c   1.000
_cell.angle_alpha   90.00
_cell.angle_beta   90.00
_cell.angle_gamma   90.00
#
_symmetry.space_group_name_H-M   'P 1'
#
loop_
_entity.id
_entity.type
_entity.pdbx_description
1 polymer ?
#
loop_
_entity_poly.entity_id
_entity_poly.type
_entity_poly.pdbx_seq_one_letter_code
_entity_poly.pdbx_strand_id
1 'polypeptide(L)'
;MDKFTLPEYDNSIVSLASSIRRYFELDVYHNTLSDIDKILDEYKPRNVVVILFDGMGSRLIKKSLGENSFLYRNMLKEISSVVPATTTASTTSMLTGLSPMEHGWLAWDLYFKKENKIVTMFTNKIKDTDIDADSVSLARKYFPYKNICELINE
;
A
#
# COMPACT_ATOMS: atom_id res chain seq x y z
N MET A 1 4.67 10.10 27.17
CA MET A 1 5.14 10.18 25.77
C MET A 1 4.92 8.82 25.13
N ASP A 2 3.98 8.70 24.22
CA ASP A 2 3.77 7.45 23.49
C ASP A 2 5.04 7.17 22.68
N LYS A 3 5.58 5.97 22.87
CA LYS A 3 6.82 5.56 22.24
C LYS A 3 6.55 5.41 20.75
N PHE A 4 7.23 6.19 19.90
CA PHE A 4 7.17 6.02 18.45
C PHE A 4 7.63 4.60 18.10
N THR A 5 6.79 3.86 17.40
CA THR A 5 7.10 2.49 16.98
C THR A 5 7.37 2.49 15.48
N LEU A 6 8.53 2.02 15.09
CA LEU A 6 8.85 1.79 13.68
C LEU A 6 8.06 0.58 13.14
N PRO A 7 7.70 0.58 11.86
CA PRO A 7 7.05 -0.59 11.27
C PRO A 7 8.01 -1.77 11.18
N GLU A 8 7.46 -2.94 11.37
CA GLU A 8 8.14 -4.22 11.08
C GLU A 8 7.88 -4.57 9.62
N TYR A 9 8.82 -4.25 8.74
CA TYR A 9 8.62 -4.46 7.29
C TYR A 9 8.41 -5.93 6.93
N ASP A 10 9.00 -6.87 7.67
CA ASP A 10 8.80 -8.31 7.50
C ASP A 10 7.41 -8.81 7.94
N ASN A 11 6.64 -7.95 8.62
CA ASN A 11 5.26 -8.20 9.02
C ASN A 11 4.41 -6.95 8.72
N SER A 12 4.28 -6.61 7.45
CA SER A 12 3.70 -5.35 7.00
C SER A 12 2.79 -5.51 5.77
N ILE A 13 2.18 -4.41 5.36
CA ILE A 13 1.42 -4.36 4.09
C ILE A 13 2.32 -4.63 2.87
N VAL A 14 3.63 -4.33 2.95
CA VAL A 14 4.61 -4.68 1.90
C VAL A 14 4.75 -6.19 1.80
N SER A 15 4.87 -6.88 2.95
CA SER A 15 4.94 -8.35 2.98
C SER A 15 3.64 -9.00 2.50
N LEU A 16 2.49 -8.39 2.80
CA LEU A 16 1.20 -8.86 2.27
C LEU A 16 1.17 -8.76 0.74
N ALA A 17 1.57 -7.61 0.19
CA ALA A 17 1.68 -7.43 -1.25
C ALA A 17 2.69 -8.39 -1.88
N SER A 18 3.81 -8.67 -1.21
CA SER A 18 4.81 -9.65 -1.61
C SER A 18 4.26 -11.08 -1.68
N SER A 19 3.38 -11.48 -0.73
CA SER A 19 2.69 -12.77 -0.80
C SER A 19 1.77 -12.87 -2.02
N ILE A 20 1.07 -11.78 -2.37
CA ILE A 20 0.24 -11.74 -3.57
C ILE A 20 1.11 -11.81 -4.83
N ARG A 21 2.21 -11.08 -4.89
CA ARG A 21 3.16 -11.15 -6.00
C ARG A 21 3.70 -12.56 -6.20
N ARG A 22 4.13 -13.22 -5.10
CA ARG A 22 4.60 -14.61 -5.12
C ARG A 22 3.53 -15.54 -5.70
N TYR A 23 2.30 -15.40 -5.24
CA TYR A 23 1.20 -16.26 -5.68
C TYR A 23 0.93 -16.16 -7.19
N PHE A 24 1.04 -14.98 -7.77
CA PHE A 24 0.90 -14.76 -9.21
C PHE A 24 2.21 -14.85 -10.00
N GLU A 25 3.26 -15.47 -9.42
CA GLU A 25 4.55 -15.71 -10.05
C GLU A 25 5.27 -14.46 -10.55
N LEU A 26 5.00 -13.30 -9.92
CA LEU A 26 5.72 -12.06 -10.17
C LEU A 26 6.99 -11.97 -9.33
N ASP A 27 7.93 -11.12 -9.75
CA ASP A 27 9.13 -10.83 -8.96
C ASP A 27 8.78 -10.38 -7.55
N VAL A 28 9.43 -10.96 -6.54
CA VAL A 28 9.24 -10.66 -5.13
C VAL A 28 10.46 -9.95 -4.58
N TYR A 29 10.26 -8.75 -4.03
CA TYR A 29 11.36 -7.89 -3.57
C TYR A 29 11.55 -7.89 -2.05
N HIS A 30 10.53 -8.30 -1.30
CA HIS A 30 10.51 -8.32 0.16
C HIS A 30 9.99 -9.66 0.68
N ASN A 31 10.19 -9.92 1.98
CA ASN A 31 9.68 -11.11 2.62
C ASN A 31 8.16 -11.21 2.50
N THR A 32 7.67 -12.43 2.37
CA THR A 32 6.23 -12.75 2.31
C THR A 32 5.67 -13.05 3.71
N LEU A 33 4.36 -13.11 3.83
CA LEU A 33 3.67 -13.56 5.04
C LEU A 33 3.35 -15.06 4.91
N SER A 34 4.06 -15.90 5.63
CA SER A 34 3.93 -17.37 5.54
C SER A 34 2.50 -17.88 5.77
N ASP A 35 1.70 -17.20 6.60
CA ASP A 35 0.31 -17.56 6.84
C ASP A 35 -0.56 -17.28 5.62
N ILE A 36 -0.32 -16.15 4.95
CA ILE A 36 -1.00 -15.78 3.70
C ILE A 36 -0.57 -16.70 2.58
N ASP A 37 0.72 -17.01 2.48
CA ASP A 37 1.24 -17.94 1.48
C ASP A 37 0.57 -19.30 1.58
N LYS A 38 0.46 -19.86 2.79
CA LYS A 38 -0.24 -21.14 3.01
C LYS A 38 -1.70 -21.09 2.57
N ILE A 39 -2.43 -20.02 2.90
CA ILE A 39 -3.82 -19.84 2.49
C ILE A 39 -3.93 -19.81 0.97
N LEU A 40 -3.10 -19.02 0.29
CA LEU A 40 -3.12 -18.90 -1.16
C LEU A 40 -2.76 -20.23 -1.84
N ASP A 41 -1.77 -20.95 -1.32
CA ASP A 41 -1.35 -22.26 -1.86
C ASP A 41 -2.40 -23.38 -1.63
N GLU A 42 -3.12 -23.33 -0.51
CA GLU A 42 -4.18 -24.27 -0.18
C GLU A 42 -5.43 -24.06 -1.02
N TYR A 43 -5.96 -22.83 -1.04
CA TYR A 43 -7.22 -22.52 -1.72
C TYR A 43 -7.08 -22.29 -3.23
N LYS A 44 -5.89 -21.94 -3.71
CA LYS A 44 -5.57 -21.67 -5.13
C LYS A 44 -6.61 -20.79 -5.82
N PRO A 45 -6.94 -19.62 -5.25
CA PRO A 45 -8.00 -18.78 -5.78
C PRO A 45 -7.63 -18.26 -7.17
N ARG A 46 -8.59 -18.31 -8.10
CA ARG A 46 -8.41 -17.69 -9.43
C ARG A 46 -8.30 -16.16 -9.35
N ASN A 47 -8.97 -15.55 -8.38
CA ASN A 47 -8.98 -14.10 -8.17
C ASN A 47 -8.69 -13.80 -6.69
N VAL A 48 -7.84 -12.80 -6.45
CA VAL A 48 -7.58 -12.23 -5.12
C VAL A 48 -8.15 -10.81 -5.10
N VAL A 49 -9.07 -10.55 -4.17
CA VAL A 49 -9.66 -9.21 -3.98
C VAL A 49 -9.06 -8.58 -2.73
N VAL A 50 -8.40 -7.44 -2.89
CA VAL A 50 -7.86 -6.65 -1.80
C VAL A 50 -8.77 -5.45 -1.55
N ILE A 51 -9.26 -5.33 -0.31
CA ILE A 51 -10.03 -4.17 0.14
C ILE A 51 -9.20 -3.44 1.18
N LEU A 52 -8.67 -2.27 0.82
CA LEU A 52 -7.87 -1.43 1.70
C LEU A 52 -8.74 -0.32 2.30
N PHE A 53 -8.97 -0.40 3.61
CA PHE A 53 -9.69 0.64 4.34
C PHE A 53 -8.71 1.70 4.87
N ASP A 54 -8.93 2.95 4.52
CA ASP A 54 -8.16 4.07 5.07
C ASP A 54 -8.58 4.35 6.52
N GLY A 55 -7.60 4.63 7.37
CA GLY A 55 -7.83 4.98 8.77
C GLY A 55 -8.40 3.86 9.66
N MET A 56 -8.60 2.64 9.14
CA MET A 56 -9.17 1.53 9.88
C MET A 56 -8.08 0.55 10.39
N GLY A 57 -7.34 0.96 11.43
CA GLY A 57 -6.37 0.08 12.08
C GLY A 57 -7.02 -0.95 13.01
N SER A 58 -6.28 -2.03 13.35
CA SER A 58 -6.70 -3.12 14.23
C SER A 58 -7.23 -2.64 15.60
N ARG A 59 -6.63 -1.58 16.15
CA ARG A 59 -7.11 -0.98 17.42
C ARG A 59 -8.53 -0.43 17.29
N LEU A 60 -8.86 0.20 16.14
CA LEU A 60 -10.20 0.74 15.90
C LEU A 60 -11.21 -0.41 15.77
N ILE A 61 -10.86 -1.46 15.03
CA ILE A 61 -11.70 -2.66 14.90
C ILE A 61 -11.97 -3.25 16.27
N LYS A 62 -10.94 -3.49 17.09
CA LYS A 62 -11.08 -4.08 18.43
C LYS A 62 -11.87 -3.21 19.38
N LYS A 63 -11.74 -1.87 19.29
CA LYS A 63 -12.44 -0.93 20.18
C LYS A 63 -13.89 -0.68 19.79
N SER A 64 -14.17 -0.63 18.49
CA SER A 64 -15.45 -0.13 17.96
C SER A 64 -16.38 -1.21 17.45
N LEU A 65 -15.86 -2.38 17.11
CA LEU A 65 -16.65 -3.50 16.63
C LEU A 65 -16.71 -4.58 17.72
N GLY A 66 -17.91 -5.11 17.95
CA GLY A 66 -18.10 -6.24 18.87
C GLY A 66 -17.40 -7.50 18.36
N GLU A 67 -17.04 -8.39 19.28
CA GLU A 67 -16.36 -9.68 19.00
C GLU A 67 -17.10 -10.57 18.00
N ASN A 68 -18.43 -10.40 17.90
CA ASN A 68 -19.28 -11.10 16.94
C ASN A 68 -19.33 -10.47 15.54
N SER A 69 -18.69 -9.32 15.33
CA SER A 69 -18.65 -8.69 14.01
C SER A 69 -17.82 -9.53 13.03
N PHE A 70 -18.19 -9.42 11.74
CA PHE A 70 -17.50 -10.14 10.66
C PHE A 70 -16.00 -9.84 10.64
N LEU A 71 -15.60 -8.57 10.71
CA LEU A 71 -14.19 -8.18 10.66
C LEU A 71 -13.41 -8.68 11.89
N TYR A 72 -13.99 -8.60 13.08
CA TYR A 72 -13.32 -9.08 14.30
C TYR A 72 -13.10 -10.59 14.27
N ARG A 73 -14.13 -11.35 13.92
CA ARG A 73 -14.07 -12.83 13.89
C ARG A 73 -13.13 -13.38 12.82
N ASN A 74 -12.91 -12.63 11.73
CA ASN A 74 -12.06 -13.07 10.63
C ASN A 74 -10.70 -12.33 10.59
N MET A 75 -10.35 -11.66 11.68
CA MET A 75 -9.02 -11.03 11.81
C MET A 75 -7.95 -12.12 11.93
N LEU A 76 -7.20 -12.35 10.88
CA LEU A 76 -6.15 -13.36 10.84
C LEU A 76 -4.92 -12.93 11.65
N LYS A 77 -4.45 -11.71 11.42
CA LYS A 77 -3.28 -11.14 12.13
C LYS A 77 -3.26 -9.61 12.06
N GLU A 78 -2.42 -9.02 12.88
CA GLU A 78 -2.05 -7.61 12.81
C GLU A 78 -0.73 -7.47 12.06
N ILE A 79 -0.69 -6.52 11.15
CA ILE A 79 0.51 -6.18 10.39
C ILE A 79 0.78 -4.68 10.49
N SER A 80 2.02 -4.28 10.28
CA SER A 80 2.42 -2.88 10.27
C SER A 80 2.02 -2.20 8.95
N SER A 81 1.78 -0.89 9.01
CA SER A 81 1.81 -0.03 7.83
C SER A 81 3.28 0.25 7.44
N VAL A 82 3.52 1.31 6.70
CA VAL A 82 4.84 1.78 6.26
C VAL A 82 5.19 3.12 6.88
N VAL A 83 6.41 3.59 6.73
CA VAL A 83 6.84 4.95 7.07
C VAL A 83 7.32 5.66 5.80
N PRO A 84 6.81 6.88 5.53
CA PRO A 84 5.80 7.62 6.29
C PRO A 84 4.43 6.94 6.22
N ALA A 85 3.66 7.00 7.32
CA ALA A 85 2.33 6.39 7.44
C ALA A 85 1.27 7.32 6.81
N THR A 86 1.37 7.54 5.51
CA THR A 86 0.42 8.34 4.73
C THR A 86 -0.38 7.44 3.80
N THR A 87 -1.59 7.86 3.45
CA THR A 87 -2.44 7.12 2.49
C THR A 87 -1.69 6.84 1.19
N THR A 88 -0.99 7.84 0.67
CA THR A 88 -0.22 7.72 -0.58
C THR A 88 0.85 6.65 -0.49
N ALA A 89 1.67 6.68 0.55
CA ALA A 89 2.74 5.70 0.73
C ALA A 89 2.18 4.29 0.96
N SER A 90 1.21 4.14 1.85
CA SER A 90 0.62 2.85 2.20
C SER A 90 -0.11 2.20 1.02
N THR A 91 -0.92 2.97 0.30
CA THR A 91 -1.66 2.47 -0.87
C THR A 91 -0.71 2.05 -1.97
N THR A 92 0.31 2.86 -2.28
CA THR A 92 1.29 2.54 -3.31
C THR A 92 2.11 1.31 -2.93
N SER A 93 2.51 1.17 -1.66
CA SER A 93 3.17 -0.05 -1.18
C SER A 93 2.31 -1.29 -1.35
N MET A 94 1.01 -1.21 -1.03
CA MET A 94 0.09 -2.34 -1.22
C MET A 94 -0.12 -2.68 -2.70
N LEU A 95 -0.19 -1.68 -3.56
CA LEU A 95 -0.38 -1.88 -5.00
C LEU A 95 0.85 -2.45 -5.71
N THR A 96 2.04 -2.21 -5.19
CA THR A 96 3.30 -2.54 -5.87
C THR A 96 4.11 -3.66 -5.23
N GLY A 97 4.00 -3.82 -3.91
CA GLY A 97 4.91 -4.64 -3.11
C GLY A 97 6.26 -3.97 -2.87
N LEU A 98 6.39 -2.68 -3.14
CA LEU A 98 7.59 -1.87 -2.89
C LEU A 98 7.45 -1.08 -1.60
N SER A 99 8.56 -0.78 -0.95
CA SER A 99 8.59 0.14 0.19
C SER A 99 8.48 1.60 -0.27
N PRO A 100 8.11 2.56 0.62
CA PRO A 100 8.06 3.98 0.27
C PRO A 100 9.37 4.55 -0.28
N MET A 101 10.52 4.04 0.17
CA MET A 101 11.83 4.44 -0.37
C MET A 101 12.06 3.99 -1.81
N GLU A 102 11.47 2.87 -2.20
CA GLU A 102 11.64 2.31 -3.54
C GLU A 102 10.68 2.95 -4.54
N HIS A 103 9.40 3.13 -4.17
CA HIS A 103 8.42 3.72 -5.09
C HIS A 103 8.35 5.25 -5.06
N GLY A 104 8.94 5.94 -4.05
CA GLY A 104 9.04 7.40 -3.97
C GLY A 104 7.75 8.18 -3.69
N TRP A 105 6.61 7.50 -3.51
CA TRP A 105 5.32 8.14 -3.21
C TRP A 105 5.16 8.32 -1.70
N LEU A 106 5.77 9.40 -1.16
CA LEU A 106 5.98 9.54 0.28
C LEU A 106 4.88 10.32 1.00
N ALA A 107 4.17 11.21 0.31
CA ALA A 107 3.18 12.09 0.91
C ALA A 107 2.01 12.35 -0.04
N TRP A 108 0.92 12.92 0.50
CA TRP A 108 -0.23 13.35 -0.29
C TRP A 108 0.15 14.40 -1.33
N ASP A 109 0.98 15.37 -0.92
CA ASP A 109 1.55 16.40 -1.78
C ASP A 109 3.09 16.32 -1.79
N LEU A 110 3.71 16.40 -2.96
CA LEU A 110 5.17 16.44 -3.12
C LEU A 110 5.61 17.65 -3.94
N TYR A 111 6.78 18.19 -3.58
CA TYR A 111 7.41 19.26 -4.32
C TYR A 111 8.29 18.71 -5.45
N PHE A 112 7.95 19.05 -6.68
CA PHE A 112 8.71 18.72 -7.88
C PHE A 112 9.62 19.87 -8.25
N LYS A 113 10.89 19.76 -7.86
CA LYS A 113 11.86 20.86 -7.97
C LYS A 113 12.07 21.36 -9.41
N LYS A 114 12.08 20.47 -10.40
CA LYS A 114 12.30 20.84 -11.80
C LYS A 114 11.14 21.63 -12.37
N GLU A 115 9.93 21.31 -12.00
CA GLU A 115 8.70 21.98 -12.40
C GLU A 115 8.36 23.17 -11.51
N ASN A 116 9.06 23.31 -10.37
CA ASN A 116 8.77 24.30 -9.32
C ASN A 116 7.30 24.29 -8.88
N LYS A 117 6.75 23.08 -8.67
CA LYS A 117 5.35 22.86 -8.32
C LYS A 117 5.22 21.94 -7.11
N ILE A 118 4.26 22.21 -6.24
CA ILE A 118 3.76 21.23 -5.26
C ILE A 118 2.56 20.55 -5.91
N VAL A 119 2.58 19.22 -5.97
CA VAL A 119 1.59 18.43 -6.70
C VAL A 119 0.93 17.42 -5.78
N THR A 120 -0.39 17.34 -5.82
CA THR A 120 -1.18 16.30 -5.17
C THR A 120 -1.04 15.01 -5.98
N MET A 121 -0.44 14.00 -5.38
CA MET A 121 0.11 12.83 -6.06
C MET A 121 -0.93 12.00 -6.85
N PHE A 122 -2.09 11.73 -6.26
CA PHE A 122 -3.11 10.91 -6.92
C PHE A 122 -3.87 11.64 -8.02
N THR A 123 -4.06 12.95 -7.89
CA THR A 123 -4.86 13.73 -8.84
C THR A 123 -4.03 14.42 -9.92
N ASN A 124 -2.71 14.49 -9.75
CA ASN A 124 -1.79 15.23 -10.60
C ASN A 124 -2.15 16.74 -10.70
N LYS A 125 -2.76 17.30 -9.66
CA LYS A 125 -3.10 18.72 -9.61
C LYS A 125 -2.08 19.52 -8.82
N ILE A 126 -1.90 20.77 -9.19
CA ILE A 126 -1.14 21.74 -8.38
C ILE A 126 -1.90 21.88 -7.04
N LYS A 127 -1.16 21.75 -5.94
CA LYS A 127 -1.72 21.80 -4.60
C LYS A 127 -2.68 23.00 -4.42
N ASP A 128 -3.81 22.72 -3.77
CA ASP A 128 -4.87 23.70 -3.46
C ASP A 128 -5.48 24.39 -4.70
N THR A 129 -5.37 23.76 -5.87
CA THR A 129 -5.99 24.23 -7.12
C THR A 129 -6.66 23.07 -7.88
N ASP A 130 -7.46 23.42 -8.90
CA ASP A 130 -8.01 22.46 -9.86
C ASP A 130 -7.18 22.36 -11.14
N ILE A 131 -5.99 22.98 -11.17
CA ILE A 131 -5.12 23.05 -12.34
C ILE A 131 -4.25 21.79 -12.40
N ASP A 132 -4.23 21.12 -13.54
CA ASP A 132 -3.35 19.98 -13.77
C ASP A 132 -1.87 20.42 -13.73
N ALA A 133 -1.04 19.66 -13.06
CA ALA A 133 0.38 19.98 -12.92
C ALA A 133 1.14 19.82 -14.25
N ASP A 134 0.76 18.82 -15.05
CA ASP A 134 1.28 18.54 -16.39
C ASP A 134 0.23 17.71 -17.15
N SER A 135 0.39 17.59 -18.48
CA SER A 135 -0.44 16.74 -19.35
C SER A 135 -0.32 15.24 -19.03
N VAL A 136 0.76 14.84 -18.38
CA VAL A 136 0.97 13.48 -17.84
C VAL A 136 1.25 13.55 -16.35
N SER A 137 0.94 12.47 -15.63
CA SER A 137 1.20 12.42 -14.19
C SER A 137 2.68 12.65 -13.89
N LEU A 138 3.01 13.76 -13.21
CA LEU A 138 4.36 14.04 -12.74
C LEU A 138 4.84 12.98 -11.77
N ALA A 139 3.94 12.48 -10.92
CA ALA A 139 4.26 11.41 -10.00
C ALA A 139 4.76 10.16 -10.76
N ARG A 140 4.05 9.71 -11.78
CA ARG A 140 4.48 8.55 -12.60
C ARG A 140 5.69 8.85 -13.49
N LYS A 141 5.87 10.07 -13.93
CA LYS A 141 7.03 10.51 -14.73
C LYS A 141 8.34 10.40 -13.93
N TYR A 142 8.31 10.81 -12.64
CA TYR A 142 9.49 10.81 -11.78
C TYR A 142 9.66 9.56 -10.93
N PHE A 143 8.56 8.90 -10.60
CA PHE A 143 8.50 7.69 -9.77
C PHE A 143 7.66 6.63 -10.48
N PRO A 144 8.14 6.12 -11.63
CA PRO A 144 7.40 5.12 -12.39
C PRO A 144 7.36 3.80 -11.64
N TYR A 145 6.18 3.19 -11.60
CA TYR A 145 5.98 1.81 -11.15
C TYR A 145 4.85 1.18 -11.95
N LYS A 146 4.87 -0.14 -12.03
CA LYS A 146 3.72 -0.94 -12.42
C LYS A 146 3.08 -1.54 -11.17
N ASN A 147 1.77 -1.45 -11.06
CA ASN A 147 1.06 -2.11 -9.98
C ASN A 147 0.91 -3.62 -10.27
N ILE A 148 0.58 -4.40 -9.22
CA ILE A 148 0.46 -5.85 -9.32
C ILE A 148 -0.56 -6.26 -10.39
N CYS A 149 -1.70 -5.55 -10.50
CA CYS A 149 -2.72 -5.87 -11.50
C CYS A 149 -2.25 -5.57 -12.93
N GLU A 150 -1.45 -4.52 -13.14
CA GLU A 150 -0.83 -4.24 -14.44
C GLU A 150 0.13 -5.37 -14.83
N LEU A 151 0.95 -5.85 -13.89
CA LEU A 151 1.93 -6.91 -14.13
C LEU A 151 1.31 -8.29 -14.40
N ILE A 152 0.18 -8.63 -13.76
CA ILE A 152 -0.53 -9.90 -13.99
C ILE A 152 -1.12 -9.96 -15.40
N ASN A 153 -1.45 -8.82 -16.00
CA ASN A 153 -2.09 -8.75 -17.32
C ASN A 153 -1.09 -8.59 -18.48
N GLU A 154 0.21 -8.59 -18.23
CA GLU A 154 1.28 -8.62 -19.25
C GLU A 154 1.65 -10.02 -19.65
#